data_44fb39684392faca169cb96dcd7f23b4
#
_entry.id   44fb39684392faca169cb96dcd7f23b4
#
_cell.length_a   1.000
_cell.length_b   1.000
_cell.length_c   1.000
_cell.angle_alpha   90.00
_cell.angle_beta   90.00
_cell.angle_gamma   90.00
#
_symmetry.space_group_name_H-M   'P 1'
#
loop_
_entity.id
_entity.type
_entity.pdbx_description
1 polymer ?
#
loop_
_entity_poly.entity_id
_entity_poly.type
_entity_poly.pdbx_seq_one_letter_code
_entity_poly.pdbx_strand_id
1 'polypeptide(L)'
;DFCLSRGLGDVYKRQVAMALNNGDADYGVLPIENSSAGDVTGVYDILLENDVCMVGEVFVKVEHCLLGCPGSKIKDIELVLSHPQGLMQCTPYLEKLDVKKVSVENTAIAAERVAREKIMTQAAIASRRAAKLYGLDILDAGINFDKNNVTRFVILSKKRQYTQNANKISISFSLLHESGTLYNILSHFLYNDLNLSHIESVPLPDQQWEYRFYIDISGNLHDPAVKNALQGVRTEVADFKILGNY
;
A
#
# COMPACT_ATOMS: atom_id res chain seq x y z
N ASP A 1 11.43 0.15 3.57
CA ASP A 1 11.43 -0.35 2.19
C ASP A 1 10.48 -1.52 2.09
N PHE A 2 9.36 -1.29 1.41
CA PHE A 2 8.31 -2.29 1.28
C PHE A 2 8.56 -3.16 0.06
N CYS A 3 8.66 -4.46 0.30
CA CYS A 3 8.72 -5.46 -0.75
C CYS A 3 7.33 -5.69 -1.33
N LEU A 4 7.11 -5.24 -2.56
CA LEU A 4 5.92 -5.57 -3.36
C LEU A 4 6.23 -6.75 -4.30
N SER A 5 6.93 -7.79 -3.82
CA SER A 5 7.08 -9.01 -4.59
C SER A 5 5.83 -9.89 -4.41
N ARG A 6 5.20 -10.30 -5.52
CA ARG A 6 4.12 -11.29 -5.47
C ARG A 6 4.66 -12.58 -4.81
N GLY A 7 4.05 -12.99 -3.71
CA GLY A 7 4.41 -14.19 -2.96
C GLY A 7 5.12 -13.91 -1.62
N LEU A 8 6.32 -13.34 -1.61
CA LEU A 8 7.01 -12.99 -0.37
C LEU A 8 6.35 -11.82 0.37
N GLY A 9 5.88 -10.81 -0.38
CA GLY A 9 5.14 -9.70 0.20
C GLY A 9 3.89 -10.12 0.95
N ASP A 10 3.17 -11.12 0.46
CA ASP A 10 1.95 -11.62 1.11
C ASP A 10 2.26 -12.43 2.37
N VAL A 11 3.37 -13.17 2.41
CA VAL A 11 3.84 -13.85 3.62
C VAL A 11 4.13 -12.83 4.73
N TYR A 12 4.87 -11.75 4.43
CA TYR A 12 5.17 -10.71 5.43
C TYR A 12 3.91 -9.96 5.89
N LYS A 13 2.99 -9.66 4.99
CA LYS A 13 1.72 -9.03 5.37
C LYS A 13 0.90 -9.90 6.32
N ARG A 14 0.81 -11.21 6.06
CA ARG A 14 0.13 -12.17 6.94
C ARG A 14 0.84 -12.31 8.29
N GLN A 15 2.17 -12.24 8.34
CA GLN A 15 2.94 -12.24 9.59
C GLN A 15 2.59 -11.04 10.48
N VAL A 16 2.35 -9.85 9.90
CA VAL A 16 1.89 -8.68 10.66
C VAL A 16 0.55 -8.96 11.35
N ALA A 17 -0.42 -9.51 10.62
CA ALA A 17 -1.72 -9.86 11.20
C ALA A 17 -1.61 -10.96 12.26
N MET A 18 -0.78 -11.96 12.04
CA MET A 18 -0.51 -13.01 13.04
C MET A 18 0.12 -12.44 14.31
N ALA A 19 1.09 -11.55 14.21
CA ALA A 19 1.70 -10.89 15.37
C ALA A 19 0.68 -10.10 16.18
N LEU A 20 -0.25 -9.39 15.50
CA LEU A 20 -1.36 -8.70 16.17
C LEU A 20 -2.30 -9.66 16.87
N ASN A 21 -2.69 -10.76 16.20
CA ASN A 21 -3.61 -11.74 16.75
C ASN A 21 -3.03 -12.47 17.97
N ASN A 22 -1.73 -12.78 17.94
CA ASN A 22 -1.01 -13.43 19.04
C ASN A 22 -0.72 -12.47 20.21
N GLY A 23 -0.83 -11.16 19.99
CA GLY A 23 -0.46 -10.16 20.99
C GLY A 23 1.04 -9.86 21.06
N ASP A 24 1.80 -10.28 20.04
CA ASP A 24 3.25 -10.00 19.93
C ASP A 24 3.51 -8.53 19.54
N ALA A 25 2.49 -7.85 19.00
CA ALA A 25 2.51 -6.42 18.67
C ALA A 25 1.15 -5.77 18.99
N ASP A 26 1.17 -4.50 19.41
CA ASP A 26 -0.06 -3.70 19.62
C ASP A 26 -0.56 -3.09 18.31
N TYR A 27 0.36 -2.75 17.40
CA TYR A 27 0.05 -2.13 16.11
C TYR A 27 0.82 -2.80 14.98
N GLY A 28 0.16 -2.90 13.82
CA GLY A 28 0.76 -3.33 12.56
C GLY A 28 0.62 -2.24 11.51
N VAL A 29 1.56 -2.16 10.57
CA VAL A 29 1.50 -1.18 9.47
C VAL A 29 1.63 -1.91 8.16
N LEU A 30 0.63 -1.76 7.29
CA LEU A 30 0.61 -2.37 5.95
C LEU A 30 0.38 -1.30 4.87
N PRO A 31 1.06 -1.41 3.71
CA PRO A 31 0.76 -0.59 2.55
C PRO A 31 -0.59 -1.03 1.96
N ILE A 32 -1.48 -0.11 1.64
CA ILE A 32 -2.79 -0.46 1.07
C ILE A 32 -2.96 0.08 -0.36
N GLU A 33 -2.33 1.22 -0.65
CA GLU A 33 -2.45 1.89 -1.94
C GLU A 33 -1.16 2.63 -2.28
N ASN A 34 -0.82 2.69 -3.56
CA ASN A 34 0.26 3.53 -4.08
C ASN A 34 -0.26 4.38 -5.24
N SER A 35 -0.03 5.69 -5.22
CA SER A 35 -0.56 6.63 -6.21
C SER A 35 -0.13 6.35 -7.66
N SER A 36 0.99 5.63 -7.86
CA SER A 36 1.51 5.30 -9.19
C SER A 36 1.27 3.85 -9.59
N ALA A 37 1.04 2.95 -8.63
CA ALA A 37 0.91 1.51 -8.85
C ALA A 37 -0.49 0.96 -8.57
N GLY A 38 -1.37 1.78 -7.95
CA GLY A 38 -2.70 1.37 -7.53
C GLY A 38 -2.70 0.58 -6.22
N ASP A 39 -3.73 -0.23 -6.03
CA ASP A 39 -3.97 -0.97 -4.81
C ASP A 39 -2.95 -2.08 -4.56
N VAL A 40 -2.63 -2.27 -3.29
CA VAL A 40 -1.71 -3.33 -2.85
C VAL A 40 -2.52 -4.59 -2.58
N THR A 41 -2.42 -5.55 -3.47
CA THR A 41 -3.18 -6.81 -3.41
C THR A 41 -3.03 -7.55 -2.08
N GLY A 42 -4.09 -8.20 -1.63
CA GLY A 42 -4.11 -9.11 -0.48
C GLY A 42 -4.19 -8.44 0.91
N VAL A 43 -4.15 -7.11 1.02
CA VAL A 43 -4.24 -6.44 2.33
C VAL A 43 -5.66 -6.47 2.87
N TYR A 44 -6.63 -6.26 2.01
CA TYR A 44 -8.05 -6.32 2.40
C TYR A 44 -8.47 -7.73 2.83
N ASP A 45 -7.93 -8.78 2.18
CA ASP A 45 -8.20 -10.16 2.57
C ASP A 45 -7.69 -10.43 3.99
N ILE A 46 -6.50 -9.92 4.31
CA ILE A 46 -5.93 -10.02 5.66
C ILE A 46 -6.86 -9.38 6.71
N LEU A 47 -7.46 -8.22 6.40
CA LEU A 47 -8.39 -7.53 7.28
C LEU A 47 -9.71 -8.29 7.47
N LEU A 48 -10.10 -9.09 6.48
CA LEU A 48 -11.30 -9.91 6.55
C LEU A 48 -11.07 -11.22 7.30
N GLU A 49 -9.94 -11.88 7.04
CA GLU A 49 -9.55 -13.17 7.62
C GLU A 49 -9.15 -13.06 9.10
N ASN A 50 -8.78 -11.85 9.56
CA ASN A 50 -8.25 -11.63 10.91
C ASN A 50 -9.14 -10.68 11.72
N ASP A 51 -9.12 -10.84 13.05
CA ASP A 51 -9.81 -9.92 13.97
C ASP A 51 -8.97 -8.68 14.25
N VAL A 52 -8.69 -7.93 13.18
CA VAL A 52 -7.95 -6.66 13.22
C VAL A 52 -8.75 -5.56 12.55
N CYS A 53 -8.53 -4.32 12.95
CA CYS A 53 -9.19 -3.16 12.39
C CYS A 53 -8.19 -2.03 12.06
N MET A 54 -8.56 -1.18 11.11
CA MET A 54 -7.83 0.05 10.80
C MET A 54 -8.08 1.08 11.88
N VAL A 55 -7.01 1.61 12.47
CA VAL A 55 -7.05 2.63 13.54
C VAL A 55 -6.33 3.91 13.15
N GLY A 56 -5.77 3.98 11.94
CA GLY A 56 -5.10 5.15 11.41
C GLY A 56 -4.54 4.91 10.02
N GLU A 57 -4.05 5.97 9.41
CA GLU A 57 -3.33 5.92 8.14
C GLU A 57 -2.14 6.87 8.15
N VAL A 58 -1.15 6.59 7.30
CA VAL A 58 0.00 7.46 7.07
C VAL A 58 0.38 7.43 5.59
N PHE A 59 0.72 8.60 5.06
CA PHE A 59 1.16 8.77 3.69
C PHE A 59 2.68 8.95 3.65
N VAL A 60 3.36 8.10 2.88
CA VAL A 60 4.82 8.15 2.74
C VAL A 60 5.18 8.46 1.31
N LYS A 61 5.84 9.59 1.10
CA LYS A 61 6.37 9.94 -0.22
C LYS A 61 7.47 8.97 -0.62
N VAL A 62 7.34 8.41 -1.82
CA VAL A 62 8.34 7.50 -2.40
C VAL A 62 9.34 8.33 -3.20
N GLU A 63 10.58 8.38 -2.72
CA GLU A 63 11.70 9.00 -3.40
C GLU A 63 12.78 7.96 -3.65
N HIS A 64 13.02 7.66 -4.92
CA HIS A 64 14.10 6.77 -5.32
C HIS A 64 15.40 7.55 -5.54
N CYS A 65 16.49 7.00 -5.01
CA CYS A 65 17.84 7.51 -5.19
C CYS A 65 18.71 6.47 -5.88
N LEU A 66 19.64 6.92 -6.68
CA LEU A 66 20.75 6.09 -7.17
C LEU A 66 21.83 6.06 -6.10
N LEU A 67 22.14 4.88 -5.59
CA LEU A 67 23.07 4.67 -4.49
C LEU A 67 24.28 3.89 -4.99
N GLY A 68 25.48 4.37 -4.71
CA GLY A 68 26.74 3.70 -5.04
C GLY A 68 27.65 3.54 -3.83
N CYS A 69 28.72 2.79 -4.00
CA CYS A 69 29.79 2.74 -3.00
C CYS A 69 30.41 4.14 -2.78
N PRO A 70 30.92 4.45 -1.59
CA PRO A 70 31.60 5.71 -1.34
C PRO A 70 32.71 5.97 -2.38
N GLY A 71 32.61 7.12 -3.05
CA GLY A 71 33.53 7.50 -4.11
C GLY A 71 33.17 7.03 -5.53
N SER A 72 32.09 6.24 -5.72
CA SER A 72 31.55 5.92 -7.07
C SER A 72 31.08 7.18 -7.79
N LYS A 73 31.17 7.16 -9.11
CA LYS A 73 30.68 8.26 -9.96
C LYS A 73 29.63 7.75 -10.93
N ILE A 74 28.58 8.54 -11.16
CA ILE A 74 27.45 8.15 -12.04
C ILE A 74 27.94 7.67 -13.41
N LYS A 75 28.91 8.34 -14.00
CA LYS A 75 29.46 8.03 -15.32
C LYS A 75 30.15 6.67 -15.42
N ASP A 76 30.56 6.10 -14.28
CA ASP A 76 31.30 4.85 -14.19
C ASP A 76 30.36 3.67 -13.85
N ILE A 77 29.05 3.93 -13.65
CA ILE A 77 28.07 2.89 -13.34
C ILE A 77 27.69 2.12 -14.59
N GLU A 78 27.81 0.81 -14.53
CA GLU A 78 27.51 -0.14 -15.60
C GLU A 78 26.29 -1.01 -15.26
N LEU A 79 26.00 -1.20 -13.96
CA LEU A 79 24.95 -2.09 -13.47
C LEU A 79 24.12 -1.44 -12.38
N VAL A 80 22.80 -1.49 -12.51
CA VAL A 80 21.85 -1.00 -11.50
C VAL A 80 20.94 -2.12 -11.03
N LEU A 81 20.87 -2.29 -9.70
CA LEU A 81 20.03 -3.28 -9.02
C LEU A 81 18.85 -2.58 -8.34
N SER A 82 17.67 -3.16 -8.45
CA SER A 82 16.50 -2.77 -7.64
C SER A 82 15.38 -3.81 -7.76
N HIS A 83 14.30 -3.59 -7.01
CA HIS A 83 13.02 -4.26 -7.25
C HIS A 83 12.48 -3.89 -8.65
N PRO A 84 11.79 -4.80 -9.37
CA PRO A 84 11.25 -4.53 -10.70
C PRO A 84 10.45 -3.23 -10.78
N GLN A 85 9.62 -2.94 -9.80
CA GLN A 85 8.84 -1.71 -9.75
C GLN A 85 9.71 -0.46 -9.59
N GLY A 86 10.77 -0.52 -8.78
CA GLY A 86 11.73 0.58 -8.63
C GLY A 86 12.48 0.86 -9.94
N LEU A 87 12.87 -0.20 -10.67
CA LEU A 87 13.48 -0.06 -11.99
C LEU A 87 12.51 0.58 -12.99
N MET A 88 11.25 0.10 -13.01
CA MET A 88 10.18 0.63 -13.87
C MET A 88 9.92 2.12 -13.59
N GLN A 89 9.80 2.50 -12.33
CA GLN A 89 9.56 3.89 -11.92
C GLN A 89 10.74 4.84 -12.23
N CYS A 90 11.91 4.30 -12.51
CA CYS A 90 13.11 5.07 -12.87
C CYS A 90 13.53 4.88 -14.32
N THR A 91 12.71 4.24 -15.17
CA THR A 91 13.06 3.92 -16.56
C THR A 91 13.59 5.11 -17.36
N PRO A 92 12.92 6.29 -17.39
CA PRO A 92 13.41 7.42 -18.19
C PRO A 92 14.76 7.97 -17.71
N TYR A 93 15.11 7.78 -16.46
CA TYR A 93 16.42 8.13 -15.92
C TYR A 93 17.48 7.10 -16.31
N LEU A 94 17.17 5.81 -16.17
CA LEU A 94 18.10 4.72 -16.48
C LEU A 94 18.44 4.60 -17.97
N GLU A 95 17.50 4.95 -18.86
CA GLU A 95 17.73 4.97 -20.31
C GLU A 95 18.78 6.00 -20.71
N LYS A 96 18.92 7.11 -19.97
CA LYS A 96 19.96 8.11 -20.22
C LYS A 96 21.35 7.66 -19.77
N LEU A 97 21.43 6.69 -18.86
CA LEU A 97 22.70 6.17 -18.34
C LEU A 97 23.22 4.97 -19.12
N ASP A 98 22.39 4.35 -19.98
CA ASP A 98 22.73 3.14 -20.76
C ASP A 98 23.34 2.02 -19.91
N VAL A 99 22.69 1.71 -18.79
CA VAL A 99 23.17 0.72 -17.81
C VAL A 99 22.41 -0.59 -17.88
N LYS A 100 23.06 -1.69 -17.51
CA LYS A 100 22.40 -2.99 -17.29
C LYS A 100 21.50 -2.91 -16.04
N LYS A 101 20.31 -3.54 -16.11
CA LYS A 101 19.33 -3.57 -15.03
C LYS A 101 19.21 -4.99 -14.50
N VAL A 102 19.30 -5.17 -13.19
CA VAL A 102 19.14 -6.46 -12.50
C VAL A 102 18.05 -6.34 -11.45
N SER A 103 17.05 -7.19 -11.56
CA SER A 103 15.97 -7.28 -10.60
C SER A 103 16.38 -8.10 -9.38
N VAL A 104 16.05 -7.59 -8.20
CA VAL A 104 16.21 -8.26 -6.91
C VAL A 104 14.91 -8.18 -6.12
N GLU A 105 14.80 -8.92 -5.04
CA GLU A 105 13.57 -9.09 -4.26
C GLU A 105 13.00 -7.78 -3.71
N ASN A 106 13.85 -6.87 -3.28
CA ASN A 106 13.44 -5.54 -2.81
C ASN A 106 14.57 -4.51 -2.92
N THR A 107 14.22 -3.22 -2.77
CA THR A 107 15.16 -2.11 -2.90
C THR A 107 16.21 -2.08 -1.80
N ALA A 108 15.90 -2.54 -0.59
CA ALA A 108 16.85 -2.60 0.53
C ALA A 108 17.90 -3.69 0.30
N ILE A 109 17.49 -4.88 -0.18
CA ILE A 109 18.42 -5.94 -0.59
C ILE A 109 19.34 -5.47 -1.73
N ALA A 110 18.83 -4.66 -2.67
CA ALA A 110 19.68 -4.07 -3.69
C ALA A 110 20.80 -3.20 -3.08
N ALA A 111 20.43 -2.32 -2.15
CA ALA A 111 21.39 -1.45 -1.46
C ALA A 111 22.37 -2.26 -0.59
N GLU A 112 21.87 -3.23 0.17
CA GLU A 112 22.72 -4.14 0.97
C GLU A 112 23.73 -4.86 0.10
N ARG A 113 23.30 -5.38 -1.06
CA ARG A 113 24.14 -6.11 -1.99
C ARG A 113 25.27 -5.23 -2.55
N VAL A 114 24.96 -4.01 -2.99
CA VAL A 114 25.96 -3.04 -3.47
C VAL A 114 26.97 -2.71 -2.36
N ALA A 115 26.49 -2.50 -1.13
CA ALA A 115 27.37 -2.21 0.02
C ALA A 115 28.29 -3.39 0.37
N ARG A 116 27.79 -4.63 0.27
CA ARG A 116 28.54 -5.85 0.55
C ARG A 116 29.57 -6.18 -0.53
N GLU A 117 29.17 -6.07 -1.81
CA GLU A 117 30.04 -6.42 -2.95
C GLU A 117 31.13 -5.38 -3.20
N LYS A 118 30.90 -4.14 -2.84
CA LYS A 118 31.86 -3.01 -2.95
C LYS A 118 32.40 -2.80 -4.37
N ILE A 119 31.60 -3.10 -5.39
CA ILE A 119 31.96 -2.92 -6.79
C ILE A 119 31.60 -1.50 -7.21
N MET A 120 32.60 -0.68 -7.57
CA MET A 120 32.45 0.74 -7.85
C MET A 120 31.59 1.05 -9.08
N THR A 121 31.43 0.08 -10.01
CA THR A 121 30.60 0.22 -11.20
C THR A 121 29.17 -0.27 -10.99
N GLN A 122 28.82 -0.66 -9.77
CA GLN A 122 27.46 -1.07 -9.42
C GLN A 122 26.75 0.01 -8.59
N ALA A 123 25.44 0.15 -8.84
CA ALA A 123 24.57 1.02 -8.06
C ALA A 123 23.24 0.32 -7.71
N ALA A 124 22.57 0.81 -6.70
CA ALA A 124 21.23 0.39 -6.34
C ALA A 124 20.23 1.56 -6.47
N ILE A 125 19.00 1.25 -6.87
CA ILE A 125 17.89 2.18 -6.65
C ILE A 125 17.22 1.80 -5.35
N ALA A 126 17.29 2.71 -4.37
CA ALA A 126 16.66 2.55 -3.07
C ALA A 126 16.38 3.91 -2.40
N SER A 127 15.90 3.88 -1.16
CA SER A 127 15.58 5.09 -0.38
C SER A 127 16.83 5.77 0.19
N ARG A 128 16.73 7.06 0.55
CA ARG A 128 17.76 7.76 1.34
C ARG A 128 18.07 7.06 2.66
N ARG A 129 17.06 6.41 3.28
CA ARG A 129 17.25 5.64 4.50
C ARG A 129 18.16 4.44 4.27
N ALA A 130 18.00 3.73 3.14
CA ALA A 130 18.88 2.61 2.77
C ALA A 130 20.33 3.07 2.57
N ALA A 131 20.55 4.23 1.92
CA ALA A 131 21.88 4.81 1.80
C ALA A 131 22.56 4.99 3.16
N LYS A 132 21.85 5.62 4.11
CA LYS A 132 22.37 5.83 5.47
C LYS A 132 22.62 4.51 6.22
N LEU A 133 21.71 3.54 6.08
CA LEU A 133 21.79 2.26 6.77
C LEU A 133 23.00 1.42 6.31
N TYR A 134 23.24 1.40 5.01
CA TYR A 134 24.27 0.57 4.41
C TYR A 134 25.58 1.33 4.10
N GLY A 135 25.67 2.63 4.44
CA GLY A 135 26.88 3.42 4.25
C GLY A 135 27.19 3.67 2.77
N LEU A 136 26.16 3.85 1.93
CA LEU A 136 26.28 4.17 0.52
C LEU A 136 26.16 5.67 0.27
N ASP A 137 26.86 6.14 -0.76
CA ASP A 137 26.70 7.51 -1.25
C ASP A 137 25.46 7.64 -2.12
N ILE A 138 24.73 8.76 -1.96
CA ILE A 138 23.64 9.13 -2.87
C ILE A 138 24.26 9.80 -4.07
N LEU A 139 24.34 9.08 -5.19
CA LEU A 139 24.88 9.61 -6.45
C LEU A 139 23.90 10.57 -7.11
N ASP A 140 22.60 10.27 -7.06
CA ASP A 140 21.51 11.14 -7.51
C ASP A 140 20.23 10.86 -6.73
N ALA A 141 19.38 11.88 -6.58
CA ALA A 141 18.19 11.79 -5.75
C ALA A 141 16.92 12.17 -6.53
N GLY A 142 15.80 11.54 -6.14
CA GLY A 142 14.51 11.80 -6.77
C GLY A 142 14.54 11.41 -8.26
N ILE A 143 15.09 10.27 -8.60
CA ILE A 143 15.26 9.78 -9.97
C ILE A 143 14.00 9.12 -10.55
N ASN A 144 12.96 8.91 -9.74
CA ASN A 144 11.66 8.40 -10.20
C ASN A 144 10.94 9.42 -11.08
N PHE A 145 10.25 8.95 -12.14
CA PHE A 145 9.55 9.83 -13.09
C PHE A 145 8.37 10.56 -12.44
N ASP A 146 7.63 9.89 -11.57
CA ASP A 146 6.55 10.50 -10.80
C ASP A 146 7.08 11.08 -9.48
N LYS A 147 7.15 12.39 -9.41
CA LYS A 147 7.61 13.13 -8.22
C LYS A 147 6.57 13.17 -7.10
N ASN A 148 5.33 12.84 -7.43
CA ASN A 148 4.20 12.84 -6.50
C ASN A 148 3.84 11.42 -6.02
N ASN A 149 4.72 10.43 -6.30
CA ASN A 149 4.50 9.06 -5.87
C ASN A 149 4.42 8.99 -4.34
N VAL A 150 3.27 8.53 -3.85
CA VAL A 150 2.97 8.39 -2.43
C VAL A 150 2.41 7.00 -2.19
N THR A 151 2.85 6.33 -1.13
CA THR A 151 2.24 5.11 -0.64
C THR A 151 1.41 5.42 0.60
N ARG A 152 0.17 5.00 0.58
CA ARG A 152 -0.73 5.03 1.74
C ARG A 152 -0.55 3.74 2.52
N PHE A 153 -0.29 3.88 3.81
CA PHE A 153 -0.21 2.78 4.77
C PHE A 153 -1.36 2.89 5.75
N VAL A 154 -1.91 1.75 6.13
CA VAL A 154 -2.90 1.66 7.20
C VAL A 154 -2.26 1.13 8.46
N ILE A 155 -2.67 1.69 9.59
CA ILE A 155 -2.27 1.25 10.92
C ILE A 155 -3.37 0.31 11.42
N LEU A 156 -2.98 -0.91 11.76
CA LEU A 156 -3.86 -1.97 12.21
C LEU A 156 -3.70 -2.20 13.71
N SER A 157 -4.78 -2.55 14.37
CA SER A 157 -4.77 -3.02 15.76
C SER A 157 -5.87 -4.07 15.98
N LYS A 158 -5.66 -4.98 16.93
CA LYS A 158 -6.69 -5.88 17.42
C LYS A 158 -7.75 -5.15 18.25
N LYS A 159 -7.34 -4.06 18.94
CA LYS A 159 -8.24 -3.24 19.74
C LYS A 159 -8.94 -2.23 18.83
N ARG A 160 -10.26 -2.31 18.74
CA ARG A 160 -11.07 -1.32 18.04
C ARG A 160 -10.99 0.00 18.81
N GLN A 161 -10.40 1.01 18.18
CA GLN A 161 -10.28 2.35 18.73
C GLN A 161 -10.95 3.30 17.74
N TYR A 162 -12.02 3.94 18.18
CA TYR A 162 -12.70 4.98 17.43
C TYR A 162 -12.45 6.30 18.15
N THR A 163 -11.70 7.18 17.52
CA THR A 163 -11.46 8.52 18.07
C THR A 163 -12.58 9.47 17.68
N GLN A 164 -12.86 10.44 18.55
CA GLN A 164 -13.85 11.50 18.23
C GLN A 164 -13.43 12.32 16.99
N ASN A 165 -12.14 12.39 16.70
CA ASN A 165 -11.58 13.14 15.58
C ASN A 165 -11.41 12.29 14.31
N ALA A 166 -11.87 11.04 14.32
CA ALA A 166 -11.84 10.21 13.13
C ALA A 166 -12.67 10.84 12.01
N ASN A 167 -12.14 10.86 10.80
CA ASN A 167 -12.77 11.50 9.65
C ASN A 167 -12.85 10.61 8.41
N LYS A 168 -12.45 9.34 8.57
CA LYS A 168 -12.51 8.33 7.51
C LYS A 168 -13.05 7.02 8.08
N ILE A 169 -13.93 6.38 7.31
CA ILE A 169 -14.49 5.08 7.60
C ILE A 169 -14.21 4.16 6.43
N SER A 170 -13.61 3.01 6.70
CA SER A 170 -13.45 1.95 5.71
C SER A 170 -14.44 0.83 5.97
N ILE A 171 -15.17 0.43 4.94
CA ILE A 171 -16.16 -0.66 4.97
C ILE A 171 -15.88 -1.70 3.91
N SER A 172 -16.42 -2.88 4.10
CA SER A 172 -16.45 -3.96 3.11
C SER A 172 -17.80 -4.63 3.08
N PHE A 173 -18.24 -5.04 1.88
CA PHE A 173 -19.46 -5.80 1.66
C PHE A 173 -19.41 -6.57 0.35
N SER A 174 -20.27 -7.57 0.19
CA SER A 174 -20.46 -8.31 -1.05
C SER A 174 -21.77 -7.92 -1.72
N LEU A 175 -21.79 -7.88 -3.06
CA LEU A 175 -22.95 -7.61 -3.87
C LEU A 175 -23.21 -8.77 -4.84
N LEU A 176 -24.49 -9.05 -5.04
CA LEU A 176 -24.94 -9.88 -6.16
C LEU A 176 -24.65 -9.18 -7.50
N HIS A 177 -24.26 -9.94 -8.49
CA HIS A 177 -23.99 -9.42 -9.83
C HIS A 177 -25.30 -9.19 -10.59
N GLU A 178 -26.01 -8.13 -10.21
CA GLU A 178 -27.27 -7.72 -10.83
C GLU A 178 -27.20 -6.25 -11.29
N SER A 179 -28.00 -5.94 -12.32
CA SER A 179 -28.04 -4.57 -12.84
C SER A 179 -28.58 -3.59 -11.80
N GLY A 180 -27.81 -2.53 -11.52
CA GLY A 180 -28.22 -1.45 -10.63
C GLY A 180 -27.84 -1.65 -9.16
N THR A 181 -27.40 -2.84 -8.72
CA THR A 181 -27.07 -3.09 -7.30
C THR A 181 -26.04 -2.12 -6.76
N LEU A 182 -24.91 -1.91 -7.46
CA LEU A 182 -23.91 -0.95 -7.04
C LEU A 182 -24.43 0.50 -7.01
N TYR A 183 -25.26 0.88 -8.01
CA TYR A 183 -25.87 2.21 -8.02
C TYR A 183 -26.75 2.44 -6.79
N ASN A 184 -27.56 1.46 -6.42
CA ASN A 184 -28.41 1.57 -5.23
C ASN A 184 -27.58 1.79 -3.96
N ILE A 185 -26.50 1.04 -3.81
CA ILE A 185 -25.57 1.22 -2.66
C ILE A 185 -24.94 2.61 -2.66
N LEU A 186 -24.46 3.08 -3.82
CA LEU A 186 -23.86 4.41 -3.93
C LEU A 186 -24.85 5.53 -3.65
N SER A 187 -26.14 5.32 -3.93
CA SER A 187 -27.19 6.29 -3.65
C SER A 187 -27.36 6.59 -2.16
N HIS A 188 -27.12 5.62 -1.27
CA HIS A 188 -27.15 5.88 0.18
C HIS A 188 -26.10 6.91 0.61
N PHE A 189 -24.92 6.90 0.01
CA PHE A 189 -23.90 7.90 0.29
C PHE A 189 -24.26 9.25 -0.32
N LEU A 190 -24.74 9.26 -1.56
CA LEU A 190 -25.18 10.48 -2.28
C LEU A 190 -26.26 11.23 -1.49
N TYR A 191 -27.33 10.53 -1.09
CA TYR A 191 -28.46 11.16 -0.39
C TYR A 191 -28.15 11.61 1.03
N ASN A 192 -27.03 11.16 1.58
CA ASN A 192 -26.54 11.60 2.89
C ASN A 192 -25.33 12.57 2.78
N ASP A 193 -25.04 13.09 1.59
CA ASP A 193 -23.94 14.03 1.29
C ASP A 193 -22.58 13.52 1.79
N LEU A 194 -22.31 12.22 1.61
CA LEU A 194 -21.07 11.57 2.01
C LEU A 194 -20.13 11.36 0.82
N ASN A 195 -18.93 11.89 0.93
CA ASN A 195 -17.90 11.69 -0.10
C ASN A 195 -17.19 10.34 0.06
N LEU A 196 -16.98 9.67 -1.09
CA LEU A 196 -16.19 8.45 -1.18
C LEU A 196 -14.79 8.82 -1.65
N SER A 197 -13.77 8.47 -0.88
CA SER A 197 -12.37 8.74 -1.23
C SER A 197 -11.68 7.55 -1.90
N HIS A 198 -12.24 6.36 -1.78
CA HIS A 198 -11.74 5.13 -2.41
C HIS A 198 -12.87 4.15 -2.65
N ILE A 199 -12.80 3.42 -3.77
CA ILE A 199 -13.65 2.27 -4.08
C ILE A 199 -12.84 1.22 -4.85
N GLU A 200 -12.82 0.00 -4.35
CA GLU A 200 -12.18 -1.15 -4.99
C GLU A 200 -13.14 -2.32 -5.05
N SER A 201 -13.06 -3.12 -6.08
CA SER A 201 -13.81 -4.37 -6.21
C SER A 201 -12.87 -5.54 -6.44
N VAL A 202 -13.03 -6.60 -5.64
CA VAL A 202 -12.23 -7.82 -5.73
C VAL A 202 -13.15 -9.00 -5.99
N PRO A 203 -12.87 -9.87 -6.98
CA PRO A 203 -13.66 -11.09 -7.23
C PRO A 203 -13.62 -12.01 -5.99
N LEU A 204 -14.77 -12.60 -5.64
CA LEU A 204 -14.81 -13.64 -4.60
C LEU A 204 -14.28 -14.97 -5.15
N PRO A 205 -13.34 -15.64 -4.44
CA PRO A 205 -12.64 -16.81 -4.97
C PRO A 205 -13.55 -17.98 -5.37
N ASP A 206 -14.62 -18.21 -4.63
CA ASP A 206 -15.49 -19.38 -4.78
C ASP A 206 -16.87 -19.09 -5.40
N GLN A 207 -17.08 -17.84 -5.82
CA GLN A 207 -18.39 -17.39 -6.33
C GLN A 207 -18.18 -16.70 -7.69
N GLN A 208 -18.59 -17.38 -8.77
CA GLN A 208 -18.47 -16.83 -10.12
C GLN A 208 -19.29 -15.54 -10.25
N TRP A 209 -18.60 -14.46 -10.66
CA TRP A 209 -19.19 -13.16 -10.93
C TRP A 209 -19.72 -12.42 -9.69
N GLU A 210 -19.37 -12.84 -8.48
CA GLU A 210 -19.61 -12.07 -7.26
C GLU A 210 -18.37 -11.27 -6.87
N TYR A 211 -18.60 -10.08 -6.34
CA TYR A 211 -17.53 -9.14 -6.00
C TYR A 211 -17.69 -8.65 -4.58
N ARG A 212 -16.58 -8.54 -3.90
CA ARG A 212 -16.46 -7.81 -2.66
C ARG A 212 -16.00 -6.39 -2.95
N PHE A 213 -16.70 -5.44 -2.37
CA PHE A 213 -16.39 -4.03 -2.46
C PHE A 213 -15.72 -3.56 -1.18
N TYR A 214 -14.73 -2.68 -1.35
CA TYR A 214 -14.07 -1.95 -0.28
C TYR A 214 -14.25 -0.47 -0.56
N ILE A 215 -14.79 0.27 0.43
CA ILE A 215 -15.11 1.68 0.26
C ILE A 215 -14.59 2.47 1.44
N ASP A 216 -13.89 3.57 1.16
CA ASP A 216 -13.53 4.57 2.14
C ASP A 216 -14.48 5.78 2.03
N ILE A 217 -15.08 6.15 3.15
CA ILE A 217 -16.08 7.20 3.27
C ILE A 217 -15.50 8.30 4.16
N SER A 218 -15.64 9.56 3.75
CA SER A 218 -15.33 10.70 4.62
C SER A 218 -16.42 10.85 5.68
N GLY A 219 -16.04 10.84 6.97
CA GLY A 219 -16.99 11.01 8.07
C GLY A 219 -16.59 10.26 9.34
N ASN A 220 -17.46 10.35 10.33
CA ASN A 220 -17.31 9.68 11.62
C ASN A 220 -18.53 8.79 11.90
N LEU A 221 -18.33 7.62 12.52
CA LEU A 221 -19.42 6.71 12.90
C LEU A 221 -20.44 7.33 13.89
N HIS A 222 -20.09 8.44 14.53
CA HIS A 222 -21.01 9.17 15.39
C HIS A 222 -21.97 10.09 14.61
N ASP A 223 -21.64 10.43 13.36
CA ASP A 223 -22.43 11.34 12.53
C ASP A 223 -23.78 10.71 12.13
N PRO A 224 -24.90 11.45 12.26
CA PRO A 224 -26.22 10.93 11.89
C PRO A 224 -26.31 10.55 10.41
N ALA A 225 -25.72 11.35 9.51
CA ALA A 225 -25.69 11.07 8.07
C ALA A 225 -24.97 9.76 7.76
N VAL A 226 -23.83 9.52 8.39
CA VAL A 226 -23.08 8.26 8.29
C VAL A 226 -23.89 7.07 8.78
N LYS A 227 -24.51 7.20 9.98
CA LYS A 227 -25.35 6.12 10.53
C LYS A 227 -26.51 5.76 9.60
N ASN A 228 -27.18 6.78 9.06
CA ASN A 228 -28.30 6.58 8.13
C ASN A 228 -27.84 5.86 6.85
N ALA A 229 -26.79 6.34 6.22
CA ALA A 229 -26.23 5.71 5.01
C ALA A 229 -25.78 4.27 5.26
N LEU A 230 -25.01 4.01 6.32
CA LEU A 230 -24.53 2.65 6.63
C LEU A 230 -25.66 1.69 7.02
N GLN A 231 -26.73 2.19 7.63
CA GLN A 231 -27.93 1.38 7.90
C GLN A 231 -28.60 0.95 6.60
N GLY A 232 -28.78 1.89 5.65
CA GLY A 232 -29.33 1.60 4.32
C GLY A 232 -28.48 0.55 3.58
N VAL A 233 -27.19 0.79 3.48
CA VAL A 233 -26.26 -0.17 2.87
C VAL A 233 -26.38 -1.55 3.49
N ARG A 234 -26.36 -1.66 4.81
CA ARG A 234 -26.41 -2.94 5.55
C ARG A 234 -27.66 -3.77 5.24
N THR A 235 -28.78 -3.15 4.87
CA THR A 235 -30.01 -3.88 4.53
C THR A 235 -30.01 -4.45 3.11
N GLU A 236 -29.12 -3.98 2.24
CA GLU A 236 -29.10 -4.36 0.83
C GLU A 236 -27.88 -5.20 0.42
N VAL A 237 -26.93 -5.42 1.33
CA VAL A 237 -25.68 -6.14 1.02
C VAL A 237 -25.47 -7.35 1.90
N ALA A 238 -24.64 -8.29 1.44
CA ALA A 238 -24.16 -9.41 2.26
C ALA A 238 -22.78 -9.07 2.87
N ASP A 239 -22.42 -9.77 3.94
CA ASP A 239 -21.10 -9.73 4.59
C ASP A 239 -20.59 -8.30 4.96
N PHE A 240 -21.50 -7.44 5.37
CA PHE A 240 -21.15 -6.07 5.74
C PHE A 240 -20.18 -6.04 6.94
N LYS A 241 -19.03 -5.42 6.76
CA LYS A 241 -18.02 -5.23 7.81
C LYS A 241 -17.52 -3.80 7.82
N ILE A 242 -17.44 -3.18 9.01
CA ILE A 242 -16.68 -1.94 9.22
C ILE A 242 -15.25 -2.34 9.53
N LEU A 243 -14.31 -1.95 8.66
CA LEU A 243 -12.89 -2.24 8.78
C LEU A 243 -12.18 -1.27 9.69
N GLY A 244 -12.67 -0.04 9.82
CA GLY A 244 -12.14 0.97 10.72
C GLY A 244 -12.87 2.31 10.64
N ASN A 245 -12.65 3.15 11.67
CA ASN A 245 -12.98 4.57 11.68
C ASN A 245 -11.81 5.31 12.34
N TYR A 246 -11.08 6.11 11.56
CA TYR A 246 -9.80 6.70 11.92
C TYR A 246 -9.61 8.09 11.29
#